data_2f9b7f8c9e541431a0f7852781c52c5c
#
_entry.id   2f9b7f8c9e541431a0f7852781c52c5c
#
_cell.length_a   1.000
_cell.length_b   1.000
_cell.length_c   1.000
_cell.angle_alpha   90.00
_cell.angle_beta   90.00
_cell.angle_gamma   90.00
#
_symmetry.space_group_name_H-M   'P 1'
#
loop_
_entity.id
_entity.type
_entity.pdbx_description
1 polymer ?
#
loop_
_entity_poly.entity_id
_entity_poly.type
_entity_poly.pdbx_seq_one_letter_code
_entity_poly.pdbx_strand_id
1 'polypeptide(L)'
;MGISCVKGCSLVLVIVAIGVGVGCHRPPNASMGVTVEFQIEPKPVRVGPVVICFTLTDAVNHPVTGAQIEVEGDMSHAGMRPVFAQANEVRPGRYESPLPLAMAGDWVILLHGTLSNGEKLERQFDVRDVRPN
;
A
#
# COMPACT_ATOMS: atom_id res chain seq x y z
N MET A 1 -37.75 71.47 -12.42
CA MET A 1 -36.78 72.19 -11.65
C MET A 1 -36.31 71.26 -10.51
N GLY A 2 -35.06 71.14 -10.33
CA GLY A 2 -34.50 70.43 -9.20
C GLY A 2 -33.81 69.09 -9.58
N ILE A 3 -32.67 69.24 -10.06
CA ILE A 3 -31.69 68.20 -10.35
C ILE A 3 -31.06 67.81 -9.03
N SER A 4 -31.06 66.54 -8.70
CA SER A 4 -30.13 66.01 -7.70
C SER A 4 -29.48 64.78 -8.19
N CYS A 5 -28.25 64.99 -8.55
CA CYS A 5 -27.27 63.98 -8.90
C CYS A 5 -26.82 63.25 -7.65
N VAL A 6 -27.17 61.98 -7.52
CA VAL A 6 -26.61 61.12 -6.48
C VAL A 6 -25.60 60.18 -7.14
N LYS A 7 -24.35 60.47 -6.85
CA LYS A 7 -23.23 59.60 -7.19
C LYS A 7 -23.32 58.30 -6.44
N GLY A 8 -23.65 57.23 -7.15
CA GLY A 8 -23.50 55.87 -6.66
C GLY A 8 -22.03 55.50 -6.58
N CYS A 9 -21.55 55.36 -5.36
CA CYS A 9 -20.25 54.81 -5.09
C CYS A 9 -20.32 53.30 -5.25
N SER A 10 -19.80 52.78 -6.37
CA SER A 10 -19.74 51.35 -6.63
C SER A 10 -18.58 50.76 -5.83
N LEU A 11 -18.94 50.13 -4.73
CA LEU A 11 -17.98 49.40 -3.90
C LEU A 11 -17.67 48.07 -4.63
N VAL A 12 -16.56 48.01 -5.31
CA VAL A 12 -16.04 46.76 -5.88
C VAL A 12 -15.48 45.91 -4.74
N LEU A 13 -16.27 44.92 -4.35
CA LEU A 13 -15.82 43.90 -3.40
C LEU A 13 -14.92 42.92 -4.12
N VAL A 14 -13.61 43.09 -4.00
CA VAL A 14 -12.61 42.12 -4.47
C VAL A 14 -12.61 40.94 -3.49
N ILE A 15 -13.30 39.86 -3.84
CA ILE A 15 -13.20 38.59 -3.13
C ILE A 15 -11.90 37.94 -3.57
N VAL A 16 -10.87 38.06 -2.72
CA VAL A 16 -9.66 37.25 -2.84
C VAL A 16 -10.01 35.84 -2.38
N ALA A 17 -10.28 34.96 -3.32
CA ALA A 17 -10.40 33.52 -3.07
C ALA A 17 -9.01 32.99 -2.74
N ILE A 18 -8.71 32.82 -1.45
CA ILE A 18 -7.53 32.08 -1.00
C ILE A 18 -7.84 30.61 -1.28
N GLY A 19 -7.35 30.11 -2.40
CA GLY A 19 -7.36 28.69 -2.70
C GLY A 19 -6.45 27.95 -1.72
N VAL A 20 -7.06 27.36 -0.69
CA VAL A 20 -6.40 26.36 0.15
C VAL A 20 -6.20 25.14 -0.72
N GLY A 21 -5.02 25.01 -1.31
CA GLY A 21 -4.60 23.79 -1.97
C GLY A 21 -4.51 22.67 -0.93
N VAL A 22 -5.56 21.88 -0.85
CA VAL A 22 -5.50 20.59 -0.15
C VAL A 22 -4.57 19.71 -0.98
N GLY A 23 -3.30 19.71 -0.62
CA GLY A 23 -2.34 18.78 -1.16
C GLY A 23 -2.77 17.37 -0.77
N CYS A 24 -3.40 16.65 -1.69
CA CYS A 24 -3.60 15.22 -1.55
C CYS A 24 -2.21 14.57 -1.48
N HIS A 25 -1.75 14.33 -0.27
CA HIS A 25 -0.63 13.44 -0.02
C HIS A 25 -1.07 12.04 -0.42
N ARG A 26 -0.76 11.67 -1.65
CA ARG A 26 -0.96 10.31 -2.14
C ARG A 26 0.10 9.45 -1.45
N PRO A 27 -0.29 8.45 -0.65
CA PRO A 27 0.70 7.53 -0.10
C PRO A 27 1.46 6.89 -1.27
N PRO A 28 2.79 6.72 -1.17
CA PRO A 28 3.64 6.23 -2.26
C PRO A 28 3.32 4.81 -2.75
N ASN A 29 2.35 4.13 -2.15
CA ASN A 29 2.02 2.73 -2.38
C ASN A 29 0.66 2.49 -3.06
N ALA A 30 0.07 3.49 -3.69
CA ALA A 30 -1.19 3.30 -4.37
C ALA A 30 -0.98 2.98 -5.86
N SER A 31 -0.84 1.70 -6.19
CA SER A 31 -1.34 1.23 -7.47
C SER A 31 -2.85 1.43 -7.43
N MET A 32 -3.35 2.29 -8.32
CA MET A 32 -4.75 2.71 -8.31
C MET A 32 -5.66 1.50 -8.51
N GLY A 33 -6.42 1.16 -7.48
CA GLY A 33 -7.54 0.24 -7.58
C GLY A 33 -7.29 -1.19 -7.14
N VAL A 34 -6.08 -1.57 -6.68
CA VAL A 34 -5.84 -2.92 -6.15
C VAL A 34 -5.72 -2.91 -4.63
N THR A 35 -6.61 -3.64 -3.99
CA THR A 35 -6.55 -3.92 -2.55
C THR A 35 -5.75 -5.20 -2.33
N VAL A 36 -4.86 -5.19 -1.34
CA VAL A 36 -4.07 -6.34 -0.94
C VAL A 36 -4.39 -6.68 0.51
N GLU A 37 -4.96 -7.85 0.74
CA GLU A 37 -5.08 -8.43 2.07
C GLU A 37 -3.88 -9.32 2.35
N PHE A 38 -3.31 -9.17 3.55
CA PHE A 38 -2.10 -9.87 3.98
C PHE A 38 -2.41 -10.82 5.13
N GLN A 39 -1.91 -12.04 5.04
CA GLN A 39 -1.95 -13.02 6.11
C GLN A 39 -0.61 -13.75 6.20
N ILE A 40 -0.23 -14.17 7.39
CA ILE A 40 0.96 -14.98 7.66
C ILE A 40 0.59 -16.17 8.54
N GLU A 41 1.12 -17.33 8.20
CA GLU A 41 0.87 -18.58 8.93
C GLU A 41 2.19 -19.33 9.14
N PRO A 42 2.33 -20.09 10.26
CA PRO A 42 1.34 -20.27 11.34
C PRO A 42 1.29 -19.09 12.32
N LYS A 43 0.23 -19.01 13.08
CA LYS A 43 0.12 -18.06 14.20
C LYS A 43 0.14 -18.81 15.54
N PRO A 44 0.82 -18.29 16.57
CA PRO A 44 1.69 -17.11 16.59
C PRO A 44 2.90 -17.28 15.68
N VAL A 45 3.37 -16.18 15.09
CA VAL A 45 4.52 -16.20 14.18
C VAL A 45 5.80 -16.50 14.97
N ARG A 46 6.55 -17.48 14.50
CA ARG A 46 7.82 -17.92 15.11
C ARG A 46 8.92 -17.97 14.06
N VAL A 47 10.16 -17.98 14.57
CA VAL A 47 11.34 -18.26 13.76
C VAL A 47 11.15 -19.61 13.02
N GLY A 48 11.48 -19.64 11.75
CA GLY A 48 11.35 -20.83 10.91
C GLY A 48 10.57 -20.54 9.63
N PRO A 49 10.14 -21.59 8.93
CA PRO A 49 9.38 -21.45 7.70
C PRO A 49 7.96 -20.93 8.01
N VAL A 50 7.57 -19.86 7.31
CA VAL A 50 6.20 -19.33 7.32
C VAL A 50 5.67 -19.30 5.90
N VAL A 51 4.35 -19.23 5.75
CA VAL A 51 3.69 -18.99 4.48
C VAL A 51 3.03 -17.62 4.54
N ILE A 52 3.37 -16.78 3.60
CA ILE A 52 2.76 -15.48 3.40
C ILE A 52 1.66 -15.64 2.38
N CYS A 53 0.46 -15.21 2.72
CA CYS A 53 -0.70 -15.26 1.85
C CYS A 53 -1.15 -13.85 1.50
N PHE A 54 -1.41 -13.61 0.23
CA PHE A 54 -1.97 -12.34 -0.27
C PHE A 54 -3.26 -12.62 -1.02
N THR A 55 -4.28 -11.79 -0.79
CA THR A 55 -5.47 -11.75 -1.63
C THR A 55 -5.52 -10.41 -2.32
N LEU A 56 -5.53 -10.42 -3.64
CA LEU A 56 -5.56 -9.23 -4.49
C LEU A 56 -6.94 -9.09 -5.12
N THR A 57 -7.57 -7.95 -4.89
CA THR A 57 -8.86 -7.59 -5.48
C THR A 57 -8.81 -6.21 -6.11
N ASP A 58 -9.57 -6.03 -7.19
CA ASP A 58 -9.74 -4.73 -7.83
C ASP A 58 -10.75 -3.83 -7.09
N ALA A 59 -11.02 -2.65 -7.62
CA ALA A 59 -11.92 -1.68 -7.03
C ALA A 59 -13.40 -2.14 -6.93
N VAL A 60 -13.77 -3.19 -7.67
CA VAL A 60 -15.12 -3.79 -7.68
C VAL A 60 -15.14 -5.20 -7.06
N ASN A 61 -14.10 -5.52 -6.27
CA ASN A 61 -13.91 -6.80 -5.56
C ASN A 61 -13.76 -8.02 -6.47
N HIS A 62 -13.32 -7.86 -7.70
CA HIS A 62 -12.94 -8.99 -8.53
C HIS A 62 -11.50 -9.43 -8.21
N PRO A 63 -11.21 -10.74 -8.24
CA PRO A 63 -9.86 -11.24 -8.02
C PRO A 63 -8.92 -10.76 -9.12
N VAL A 64 -7.74 -10.27 -8.71
CA VAL A 64 -6.66 -9.90 -9.62
C VAL A 64 -5.78 -11.11 -9.85
N THR A 65 -5.87 -11.68 -11.04
CA THR A 65 -5.17 -12.92 -11.44
C THR A 65 -3.94 -12.64 -12.30
N GLY A 66 -3.04 -13.61 -12.40
CA GLY A 66 -1.90 -13.54 -13.30
C GLY A 66 -0.83 -12.52 -12.93
N ALA A 67 -0.80 -12.05 -11.69
CA ALA A 67 0.26 -11.18 -11.20
C ALA A 67 1.54 -11.99 -10.94
N GLN A 68 2.69 -11.39 -11.24
CA GLN A 68 4.00 -11.89 -10.83
C GLN A 68 4.40 -11.16 -9.56
N ILE A 69 4.59 -11.89 -8.46
CA ILE A 69 4.82 -11.32 -7.14
C ILE A 69 6.08 -11.91 -6.54
N GLU A 70 7.02 -11.04 -6.18
CA GLU A 70 8.18 -11.34 -5.35
C GLU A 70 7.95 -10.77 -3.95
N VAL A 71 8.27 -11.57 -2.95
CA VAL A 71 8.19 -11.19 -1.54
C VAL A 71 9.58 -11.02 -1.01
N GLU A 72 9.83 -9.87 -0.40
CA GLU A 72 11.07 -9.57 0.29
C GLU A 72 10.78 -9.49 1.79
N GLY A 73 11.52 -10.26 2.58
CA GLY A 73 11.51 -10.17 4.04
C GLY A 73 12.77 -9.48 4.53
N ASP A 74 12.62 -8.37 5.21
CA ASP A 74 13.73 -7.62 5.80
C ASP A 74 13.51 -7.44 7.30
N MET A 75 14.61 -7.32 8.03
CA MET A 75 14.57 -7.02 9.47
C MET A 75 14.92 -5.56 9.73
N SER A 76 14.31 -4.99 10.75
CA SER A 76 14.63 -3.63 11.19
C SER A 76 16.01 -3.47 11.81
N HIS A 77 16.84 -4.53 11.84
CA HIS A 77 18.19 -4.52 12.39
C HIS A 77 19.23 -4.37 11.30
N ALA A 78 20.18 -3.47 11.51
CA ALA A 78 21.30 -3.28 10.60
C ALA A 78 22.16 -4.54 10.47
N GLY A 79 22.55 -4.90 9.24
CA GLY A 79 23.48 -5.99 8.96
C GLY A 79 22.82 -7.32 8.59
N MET A 80 21.48 -7.40 8.57
CA MET A 80 20.76 -8.55 8.03
C MET A 80 20.60 -8.42 6.53
N ARG A 81 20.71 -9.54 5.84
CA ARG A 81 20.39 -9.60 4.39
C ARG A 81 18.90 -9.87 4.22
N PRO A 82 18.22 -9.17 3.34
CA PRO A 82 16.84 -9.49 3.01
C PRO A 82 16.73 -10.89 2.41
N VAL A 83 15.59 -11.52 2.65
CA VAL A 83 15.23 -12.83 2.11
C VAL A 83 14.19 -12.62 1.03
N PHE A 84 14.37 -13.27 -0.13
CA PHE A 84 13.44 -13.16 -1.25
C PHE A 84 12.77 -14.51 -1.54
N ALA A 85 11.51 -14.46 -1.92
CA ALA A 85 10.76 -15.62 -2.36
C ALA A 85 9.71 -15.22 -3.40
N GLN A 86 9.42 -16.14 -4.33
CA GLN A 86 8.35 -15.94 -5.31
C GLN A 86 7.02 -16.42 -4.74
N ALA A 87 5.96 -15.66 -5.00
CA ALA A 87 4.61 -16.09 -4.69
C ALA A 87 3.97 -16.78 -5.88
N ASN A 88 3.23 -17.84 -5.59
CA ASN A 88 2.46 -18.58 -6.59
C ASN A 88 0.97 -18.33 -6.40
N GLU A 89 0.25 -18.14 -7.50
CA GLU A 89 -1.21 -18.06 -7.48
C GLU A 89 -1.79 -19.46 -7.23
N VAL A 90 -2.43 -19.63 -6.08
CA VAL A 90 -3.03 -20.91 -5.68
C VAL A 90 -4.53 -20.99 -5.94
N ARG A 91 -5.18 -19.84 -6.04
CA ARG A 91 -6.57 -19.62 -6.47
C ARG A 91 -6.67 -18.28 -7.15
N PRO A 92 -7.73 -18.00 -7.92
CA PRO A 92 -7.91 -16.68 -8.53
C PRO A 92 -7.77 -15.54 -7.51
N GLY A 93 -6.76 -14.69 -7.71
CA GLY A 93 -6.45 -13.55 -6.84
C GLY A 93 -5.78 -13.90 -5.51
N ARG A 94 -5.55 -15.18 -5.20
CA ARG A 94 -4.87 -15.62 -3.97
C ARG A 94 -3.47 -16.16 -4.29
N TYR A 95 -2.49 -15.57 -3.65
CA TYR A 95 -1.07 -15.87 -3.85
C TYR A 95 -0.44 -16.33 -2.54
N GLU A 96 0.43 -17.33 -2.60
CA GLU A 96 1.16 -17.84 -1.44
C GLU A 96 2.65 -17.87 -1.73
N SER A 97 3.43 -17.46 -0.74
CA SER A 97 4.90 -17.47 -0.79
C SER A 97 5.47 -18.08 0.49
N PRO A 98 6.29 -19.13 0.39
CA PRO A 98 7.07 -19.58 1.53
C PRO A 98 8.18 -18.59 1.82
N LEU A 99 8.35 -18.21 3.07
CA LEU A 99 9.43 -17.30 3.49
C LEU A 99 10.06 -17.81 4.79
N PRO A 100 11.38 -18.04 4.86
CA PRO A 100 12.04 -18.41 6.10
C PRO A 100 12.32 -17.16 6.94
N LEU A 101 11.76 -17.09 8.13
CA LEU A 101 12.10 -16.07 9.13
C LEU A 101 13.25 -16.59 9.99
N ALA A 102 14.46 -16.11 9.72
CA ALA A 102 15.67 -16.65 10.33
C ALA A 102 15.91 -16.22 11.79
N MET A 103 15.29 -15.15 12.25
CA MET A 103 15.50 -14.58 13.57
C MET A 103 14.22 -14.06 14.20
N ALA A 104 14.20 -14.03 15.52
CA ALA A 104 13.14 -13.39 16.29
C ALA A 104 13.23 -11.86 16.21
N GLY A 105 12.11 -11.18 16.34
CA GLY A 105 12.04 -9.72 16.33
C GLY A 105 11.05 -9.20 15.30
N ASP A 106 11.21 -7.94 14.91
CA ASP A 106 10.33 -7.27 13.99
C ASP A 106 10.84 -7.40 12.55
N TRP A 107 9.94 -7.79 11.66
CA TRP A 107 10.19 -7.95 10.23
C TRP A 107 9.32 -6.99 9.42
N VAL A 108 9.85 -6.57 8.30
CA VAL A 108 9.14 -5.83 7.26
C VAL A 108 9.03 -6.74 6.05
N ILE A 109 7.81 -6.96 5.61
CA ILE A 109 7.52 -7.75 4.39
C ILE A 109 7.17 -6.78 3.29
N LEU A 110 7.95 -6.79 2.22
CA LEU A 110 7.72 -6.01 1.02
C LEU A 110 7.19 -6.92 -0.08
N LEU A 111 6.15 -6.47 -0.74
CA LEU A 111 5.56 -7.15 -1.87
C LEU A 111 5.86 -6.34 -3.13
N HIS A 112 6.59 -6.95 -4.06
CA HIS A 112 6.93 -6.39 -5.36
C HIS A 112 6.15 -7.15 -6.43
N GLY A 113 5.11 -6.53 -6.95
CA GLY A 113 4.22 -7.14 -7.93
C GLY A 113 4.30 -6.48 -9.31
N THR A 114 4.07 -7.29 -10.34
CA THR A 114 3.74 -6.81 -11.68
C THR A 114 2.44 -7.45 -12.08
N LEU A 115 1.41 -6.64 -12.28
CA LEU A 115 0.09 -7.10 -12.68
C LEU A 115 0.10 -7.55 -14.14
N SER A 116 -0.93 -8.30 -14.55
CA SER A 116 -1.06 -8.79 -15.93
C SER A 116 -1.15 -7.67 -16.98
N ASN A 117 -1.58 -6.48 -16.58
CA ASN A 117 -1.60 -5.28 -17.42
C ASN A 117 -0.28 -4.49 -17.43
N GLY A 118 0.76 -4.99 -16.72
CA GLY A 118 2.07 -4.35 -16.62
C GLY A 118 2.21 -3.31 -15.51
N GLU A 119 1.15 -2.99 -14.77
CA GLU A 119 1.24 -2.08 -13.63
C GLU A 119 2.06 -2.68 -12.51
N LYS A 120 2.82 -1.81 -11.82
CA LYS A 120 3.60 -2.19 -10.64
C LYS A 120 2.76 -2.07 -9.38
N LEU A 121 2.89 -3.06 -8.53
CA LEU A 121 2.25 -3.14 -7.22
C LEU A 121 3.33 -3.24 -6.15
N GLU A 122 3.40 -2.24 -5.29
CA GLU A 122 4.31 -2.21 -4.16
C GLU A 122 3.50 -2.10 -2.88
N ARG A 123 3.76 -2.99 -1.91
CA ARG A 123 3.12 -2.96 -0.59
C ARG A 123 4.12 -3.32 0.48
N GLN A 124 3.89 -2.76 1.66
CA GLN A 124 4.69 -3.05 2.86
C GLN A 124 3.76 -3.50 3.97
N PHE A 125 4.18 -4.54 4.69
CA PHE A 125 3.51 -5.07 5.86
C PHE A 125 4.50 -5.28 6.99
N ASP A 126 4.14 -4.83 8.19
CA ASP A 126 4.95 -5.02 9.38
C ASP A 126 4.52 -6.32 10.10
N VAL A 127 5.46 -7.19 10.37
CA VAL A 127 5.27 -8.40 11.18
C VAL A 127 6.05 -8.22 12.47
N ARG A 128 5.33 -7.93 13.55
CA ARG A 128 5.94 -7.64 14.84
C ARG A 128 5.98 -8.87 15.73
N ASP A 129 6.97 -8.89 16.63
CA ASP A 129 7.11 -9.90 17.68
C ASP A 129 7.17 -11.33 17.13
N VAL A 130 7.98 -11.56 16.11
CA VAL A 130 8.33 -12.93 15.70
C VAL A 130 9.08 -13.59 16.85
N ARG A 131 8.50 -14.66 17.40
CA ARG A 131 9.00 -15.30 18.60
C ARG A 131 10.10 -16.33 18.28
N PRO A 132 11.06 -16.52 19.18
CA PRO A 132 11.98 -17.64 19.04
C PRO A 132 11.23 -18.97 19.08
N ASN A 133 11.84 -19.98 18.48
CA ASN A 133 11.30 -21.33 18.44
C ASN A 133 11.53 -22.08 19.76
#